data_908570d3ed8e3dcccf3a8b911aa049d7
#
_entry.id   908570d3ed8e3dcccf3a8b911aa049d7
#
_cell.length_a   1.000
_cell.length_b   1.000
_cell.length_c   1.000
_cell.angle_alpha   90.00
_cell.angle_beta   90.00
_cell.angle_gamma   90.00
#
_symmetry.space_group_name_H-M   'P 1'
#
loop_
_entity.id
_entity.type
_entity.pdbx_description
1 polymer ?
#
loop_
_entity_poly.entity_id
_entity_poly.type
_entity_poly.pdbx_seq_one_letter_code
_entity_poly.pdbx_strand_id
1 'polypeptide(L)'
;MKKEIFAKRYSRETSVIEKERSGRNERVVLRSNFPCSFLENDQIPLYIYREGEKGTVLFLHGRGERNLEYLRWFPENFGKYGLSGAMMILPYHFERTPDGYRSGQLFLDPRTDVLRNRFENAVVDALTSLEYLRATCSPPYYLMGYSFGGFIAVITAAIDGGISGLSLTVTGGNFYHITWKSFVTGVMRVKYEEDGSCNRDKCLEMHGKIFHDYTASLEGPEVELGSAPISCLEYDPLTYARFVRCPTLLTGALFDIFIPKKSTLELSQAIPDCKVKWLPTGHLSSILFKRWVLREAATFFVNFGRS
;
A
#
# COMPACT_ATOMS: atom_id res chain seq x y z
N MET A 1 -30.66 -1.98 -5.26
CA MET A 1 -29.35 -2.58 -5.60
C MET A 1 -28.46 -2.57 -4.37
N LYS A 2 -27.71 -3.63 -4.10
CA LYS A 2 -26.76 -3.66 -2.98
C LYS A 2 -25.58 -2.76 -3.34
N LYS A 3 -25.21 -1.83 -2.44
CA LYS A 3 -24.07 -0.94 -2.67
C LYS A 3 -22.77 -1.75 -2.77
N GLU A 4 -21.99 -1.49 -3.79
CA GLU A 4 -20.66 -2.11 -3.95
C GLU A 4 -19.60 -1.20 -3.32
N ILE A 5 -19.10 -1.61 -2.17
CA ILE A 5 -18.09 -0.84 -1.42
C ILE A 5 -16.70 -1.36 -1.76
N PHE A 6 -15.77 -0.47 -2.11
CA PHE A 6 -14.39 -0.77 -2.42
C PHE A 6 -13.76 -1.66 -1.32
N ALA A 7 -13.16 -2.76 -1.74
CA ALA A 7 -12.53 -3.81 -0.93
C ALA A 7 -13.43 -4.47 0.16
N LYS A 8 -14.50 -3.84 0.61
CA LYS A 8 -15.40 -4.41 1.65
C LYS A 8 -16.45 -5.39 1.13
N ARG A 9 -16.66 -5.45 -0.18
CA ARG A 9 -17.57 -6.41 -0.82
C ARG A 9 -17.03 -7.83 -0.85
N TYR A 10 -15.76 -8.03 -0.55
CA TYR A 10 -15.09 -9.33 -0.53
C TYR A 10 -14.95 -9.88 0.89
N SER A 11 -14.94 -11.22 0.99
CA SER A 11 -14.65 -11.94 2.23
C SER A 11 -13.22 -11.62 2.69
N ARG A 12 -12.97 -11.75 3.99
CA ARG A 12 -11.63 -11.77 4.59
C ARG A 12 -11.25 -13.15 5.10
N GLU A 13 -12.04 -14.17 4.78
CA GLU A 13 -11.77 -15.54 5.18
C GLU A 13 -10.44 -16.01 4.61
N THR A 14 -9.64 -16.69 5.44
CA THR A 14 -8.32 -17.15 5.04
C THR A 14 -8.37 -18.61 4.63
N SER A 15 -7.96 -18.90 3.40
CA SER A 15 -7.80 -20.26 2.87
C SER A 15 -6.34 -20.49 2.51
N VAL A 16 -5.69 -21.44 3.20
CA VAL A 16 -4.28 -21.78 2.97
C VAL A 16 -4.20 -22.81 1.83
N ILE A 17 -3.43 -22.47 0.80
CA ILE A 17 -3.14 -23.36 -0.34
C ILE A 17 -1.88 -24.18 -0.05
N GLU A 18 -0.82 -23.51 0.42
CA GLU A 18 0.48 -24.09 0.67
C GLU A 18 1.10 -23.48 1.92
N LYS A 19 1.87 -24.27 2.65
CA LYS A 19 2.57 -23.82 3.84
C LYS A 19 3.86 -24.58 4.02
N GLU A 20 4.96 -23.84 4.04
CA GLU A 20 6.30 -24.34 4.31
C GLU A 20 6.90 -23.61 5.51
N ARG A 21 7.53 -24.33 6.42
CA ARG A 21 8.18 -23.76 7.59
C ARG A 21 9.59 -24.27 7.73
N SER A 22 10.53 -23.35 7.94
CA SER A 22 11.93 -23.63 8.26
C SER A 22 12.36 -22.84 9.48
N GLY A 23 12.41 -23.50 10.63
CA GLY A 23 12.71 -22.86 11.92
C GLY A 23 11.66 -21.79 12.26
N ARG A 24 12.10 -20.53 12.35
CA ARG A 24 11.25 -19.37 12.62
C ARG A 24 10.68 -18.71 11.36
N ASN A 25 11.14 -19.12 10.20
CA ASN A 25 10.68 -18.61 8.91
C ASN A 25 9.56 -19.49 8.37
N GLU A 26 8.55 -18.85 7.81
CA GLU A 26 7.40 -19.52 7.20
C GLU A 26 7.08 -18.85 5.87
N ARG A 27 6.86 -19.66 4.84
CA ARG A 27 6.21 -19.22 3.61
C ARG A 27 4.82 -19.85 3.60
N VAL A 28 3.81 -19.02 3.46
CA VAL A 28 2.43 -19.48 3.27
C VAL A 28 1.86 -18.87 2.01
N VAL A 29 1.08 -19.64 1.27
CA VAL A 29 0.33 -19.16 0.12
C VAL A 29 -1.15 -19.23 0.49
N LEU A 30 -1.79 -18.06 0.56
CA LEU A 30 -3.22 -17.93 0.79
C LEU A 30 -3.95 -17.81 -0.55
N ARG A 31 -5.22 -18.18 -0.57
CA ARG A 31 -6.10 -17.88 -1.70
C ARG A 31 -6.53 -16.41 -1.65
N SER A 32 -6.45 -15.71 -2.78
CA SER A 32 -7.03 -14.37 -2.89
C SER A 32 -8.57 -14.45 -2.86
N ASN A 33 -9.18 -13.54 -2.10
CA ASN A 33 -10.64 -13.39 -2.10
C ASN A 33 -11.11 -12.45 -3.24
N PHE A 34 -10.19 -11.84 -3.97
CA PHE A 34 -10.49 -11.02 -5.14
C PHE A 34 -10.52 -11.91 -6.40
N PRO A 35 -11.54 -11.82 -7.26
CA PRO A 35 -11.60 -12.59 -8.49
C PRO A 35 -10.53 -12.09 -9.47
N CYS A 36 -9.54 -12.93 -9.75
CA CYS A 36 -8.40 -12.59 -10.60
C CYS A 36 -8.55 -13.17 -12.01
N SER A 37 -8.08 -12.43 -13.02
CA SER A 37 -8.03 -12.91 -14.40
C SER A 37 -6.87 -13.85 -14.70
N PHE A 38 -5.87 -13.88 -13.83
CA PHE A 38 -4.66 -14.69 -13.93
C PHE A 38 -4.53 -15.58 -12.70
N LEU A 39 -4.25 -16.86 -12.91
CA LEU A 39 -4.14 -17.86 -11.83
C LEU A 39 -3.05 -17.52 -10.81
N GLU A 40 -1.96 -16.91 -11.25
CA GLU A 40 -0.87 -16.46 -10.39
C GLU A 40 -1.36 -15.41 -9.37
N ASN A 41 -2.38 -14.65 -9.70
CA ASN A 41 -2.96 -13.63 -8.82
C ASN A 41 -4.06 -14.15 -7.90
N ASP A 42 -4.55 -15.37 -8.10
CA ASP A 42 -5.41 -16.08 -7.14
C ASP A 42 -4.64 -16.50 -5.86
N GLN A 43 -3.32 -16.34 -5.87
CA GLN A 43 -2.43 -16.76 -4.82
C GLN A 43 -1.80 -15.54 -4.15
N ILE A 44 -1.72 -15.56 -2.81
CA ILE A 44 -1.08 -14.53 -2.00
C ILE A 44 0.11 -15.16 -1.29
N PRO A 45 1.33 -15.11 -1.86
CA PRO A 45 2.53 -15.54 -1.15
C PRO A 45 2.82 -14.56 0.00
N LEU A 46 2.97 -15.10 1.20
CA LEU A 46 3.26 -14.38 2.43
C LEU A 46 4.48 -15.01 3.10
N TYR A 47 5.53 -14.22 3.28
CA TYR A 47 6.77 -14.60 3.97
C TYR A 47 6.74 -14.08 5.40
N ILE A 48 6.86 -14.95 6.39
CA ILE A 48 6.73 -14.62 7.81
C ILE A 48 8.00 -14.98 8.55
N TYR A 49 8.50 -14.07 9.37
CA TYR A 49 9.68 -14.17 10.22
C TYR A 49 9.27 -13.99 11.67
N ARG A 50 9.15 -15.10 12.40
CA ARG A 50 8.65 -15.15 13.79
C ARG A 50 9.78 -14.93 14.77
N GLU A 51 10.34 -13.71 14.79
CA GLU A 51 11.54 -13.37 15.57
C GLU A 51 11.24 -12.70 16.91
N GLY A 52 10.04 -12.11 17.07
CA GLY A 52 9.70 -11.34 18.27
C GLY A 52 8.23 -11.43 18.68
N GLU A 53 7.96 -11.03 19.93
CA GLU A 53 6.63 -11.09 20.56
C GLU A 53 6.01 -9.71 20.83
N LYS A 54 6.74 -8.61 20.52
CA LYS A 54 6.26 -7.24 20.78
C LYS A 54 5.26 -6.75 19.71
N GLY A 55 4.84 -7.63 18.82
CA GLY A 55 3.91 -7.34 17.74
C GLY A 55 4.38 -7.87 16.38
N THR A 56 3.51 -7.74 15.40
CA THR A 56 3.73 -8.23 14.04
C THR A 56 3.56 -7.11 13.01
N VAL A 57 4.52 -6.96 12.12
CA VAL A 57 4.53 -5.95 11.06
C VAL A 57 4.27 -6.61 9.72
N LEU A 58 3.19 -6.23 9.02
CA LEU A 58 3.00 -6.56 7.61
C LEU A 58 3.69 -5.51 6.74
N PHE A 59 4.66 -5.93 5.93
CA PHE A 59 5.37 -5.09 4.98
C PHE A 59 4.79 -5.24 3.57
N LEU A 60 4.45 -4.11 2.95
CA LEU A 60 3.99 -3.99 1.57
C LEU A 60 5.06 -3.29 0.74
N HIS A 61 5.59 -4.00 -0.25
CA HIS A 61 6.75 -3.56 -1.04
C HIS A 61 6.41 -2.55 -2.14
N GLY A 62 7.44 -1.93 -2.73
CA GLY A 62 7.34 -1.04 -3.87
C GLY A 62 7.02 -1.75 -5.19
N ARG A 63 6.65 -0.98 -6.21
CA ARG A 63 6.38 -1.49 -7.55
C ARG A 63 7.67 -1.72 -8.34
N GLY A 64 7.67 -2.77 -9.19
CA GLY A 64 8.72 -3.00 -10.18
C GLY A 64 10.03 -3.50 -9.61
N GLU A 65 10.04 -3.94 -8.37
CA GLU A 65 11.19 -4.57 -7.75
C GLU A 65 11.55 -5.89 -8.46
N ARG A 66 12.84 -6.17 -8.56
CA ARG A 66 13.36 -7.34 -9.26
C ARG A 66 14.10 -8.32 -8.34
N ASN A 67 14.38 -7.91 -7.13
CA ASN A 67 15.12 -8.71 -6.17
C ASN A 67 14.28 -8.96 -4.92
N LEU A 68 13.75 -10.17 -4.83
CA LEU A 68 12.92 -10.61 -3.69
C LEU A 68 13.72 -10.65 -2.38
N GLU A 69 14.96 -11.13 -2.41
CA GLU A 69 15.83 -11.20 -1.23
C GLU A 69 16.08 -9.82 -0.61
N TYR A 70 16.19 -8.82 -1.46
CA TYR A 70 16.36 -7.45 -1.03
C TYR A 70 15.13 -6.92 -0.29
N LEU A 71 13.93 -7.28 -0.72
CA LEU A 71 12.67 -6.89 -0.07
C LEU A 71 12.45 -7.66 1.24
N ARG A 72 12.79 -8.94 1.28
CA ARG A 72 12.73 -9.79 2.46
C ARG A 72 13.60 -9.27 3.60
N TRP A 73 14.62 -8.49 3.28
CA TRP A 73 15.50 -7.87 4.29
C TRP A 73 14.73 -7.04 5.32
N PHE A 74 13.64 -6.33 4.94
CA PHE A 74 12.86 -5.55 5.90
C PHE A 74 12.15 -6.42 6.93
N PRO A 75 11.27 -7.36 6.56
CA PRO A 75 10.59 -8.22 7.53
C PRO A 75 11.54 -9.10 8.33
N GLU A 76 12.64 -9.58 7.74
CA GLU A 76 13.67 -10.36 8.44
C GLU A 76 14.34 -9.59 9.57
N ASN A 77 14.53 -8.29 9.42
CA ASN A 77 15.29 -7.50 10.39
C ASN A 77 14.43 -6.85 11.48
N PHE A 78 13.11 -7.00 11.47
CA PHE A 78 12.26 -6.55 12.57
C PHE A 78 12.55 -7.30 13.88
N GLY A 79 13.05 -8.55 13.81
CA GLY A 79 13.45 -9.35 14.96
C GLY A 79 14.48 -8.66 15.85
N LYS A 80 15.36 -7.83 15.32
CA LYS A 80 16.35 -7.03 16.07
C LYS A 80 15.70 -6.06 17.06
N TYR A 81 14.41 -5.76 16.87
CA TYR A 81 13.63 -4.86 17.72
C TYR A 81 12.57 -5.59 18.55
N GLY A 82 12.58 -6.93 18.48
CA GLY A 82 11.61 -7.78 19.18
C GLY A 82 10.24 -7.87 18.49
N LEU A 83 10.16 -7.52 17.21
CA LEU A 83 8.94 -7.63 16.39
C LEU A 83 9.04 -8.83 15.45
N SER A 84 7.93 -9.46 15.15
CA SER A 84 7.80 -10.38 14.01
C SER A 84 7.54 -9.58 12.75
N GLY A 85 8.10 -10.01 11.62
CA GLY A 85 7.88 -9.38 10.31
C GLY A 85 7.18 -10.32 9.34
N ALA A 86 6.32 -9.78 8.50
CA ALA A 86 5.72 -10.48 7.38
C ALA A 86 5.79 -9.62 6.12
N MET A 87 5.91 -10.24 4.95
CA MET A 87 5.87 -9.56 3.65
C MET A 87 4.87 -10.26 2.75
N MET A 88 3.89 -9.52 2.26
CA MET A 88 2.98 -9.95 1.21
C MET A 88 3.54 -9.59 -0.17
N ILE A 89 3.49 -10.53 -1.10
CA ILE A 89 3.77 -10.23 -2.51
C ILE A 89 2.54 -9.56 -3.13
N LEU A 90 2.71 -8.34 -3.62
CA LEU A 90 1.65 -7.59 -4.29
C LEU A 90 1.21 -8.26 -5.60
N PRO A 91 -0.06 -8.11 -6.02
CA PRO A 91 -0.53 -8.64 -7.31
C PRO A 91 0.40 -8.24 -8.47
N TYR A 92 0.57 -9.14 -9.42
CA TYR A 92 1.41 -8.97 -10.63
C TYR A 92 2.91 -8.79 -10.36
N HIS A 93 3.41 -9.14 -9.17
CA HIS A 93 4.84 -9.08 -8.83
C HIS A 93 5.39 -10.46 -8.51
N PHE A 94 6.66 -10.68 -8.82
CA PHE A 94 7.42 -11.92 -8.52
C PHE A 94 6.64 -13.19 -8.89
N GLU A 95 6.32 -14.05 -7.93
CA GLU A 95 5.56 -15.30 -8.08
C GLU A 95 4.14 -15.07 -8.62
N ARG A 96 3.63 -13.85 -8.52
CA ARG A 96 2.31 -13.44 -9.01
C ARG A 96 2.37 -12.77 -10.39
N THR A 97 3.53 -12.80 -11.03
CA THR A 97 3.69 -12.25 -12.40
C THR A 97 3.23 -13.29 -13.41
N PRO A 98 2.22 -13.01 -14.23
CA PRO A 98 1.81 -13.93 -15.29
C PRO A 98 2.93 -14.16 -16.30
N ASP A 99 2.94 -15.36 -16.92
CA ASP A 99 3.91 -15.72 -17.93
C ASP A 99 4.01 -14.70 -19.07
N GLY A 100 5.23 -14.42 -19.51
CA GLY A 100 5.51 -13.46 -20.59
C GLY A 100 5.59 -11.99 -20.14
N TYR A 101 5.34 -11.68 -18.87
CA TYR A 101 5.43 -10.32 -18.33
C TYR A 101 6.58 -10.15 -17.35
N ARG A 102 6.96 -8.90 -17.06
CA ARG A 102 7.93 -8.55 -16.02
C ARG A 102 7.22 -8.22 -14.71
N SER A 103 7.88 -8.51 -13.58
CA SER A 103 7.39 -8.15 -12.24
C SER A 103 6.91 -6.69 -12.18
N GLY A 104 5.65 -6.49 -11.77
CA GLY A 104 5.00 -5.18 -11.67
C GLY A 104 4.62 -4.51 -12.99
N GLN A 105 4.92 -5.12 -14.15
CA GLN A 105 4.60 -4.54 -15.46
C GLN A 105 3.10 -4.33 -15.63
N LEU A 106 2.31 -5.33 -15.29
CA LEU A 106 0.85 -5.29 -15.45
C LEU A 106 0.15 -4.46 -14.38
N PHE A 107 0.83 -4.04 -13.30
CA PHE A 107 0.14 -3.35 -12.22
C PHE A 107 -0.36 -1.96 -12.62
N LEU A 108 0.42 -1.17 -13.34
CA LEU A 108 -0.02 0.13 -13.86
C LEU A 108 -0.68 -0.02 -15.22
N ASP A 109 -1.88 0.54 -15.36
CA ASP A 109 -2.66 0.56 -16.58
C ASP A 109 -3.27 1.97 -16.74
N PRO A 110 -3.29 2.57 -17.93
CA PRO A 110 -3.92 3.88 -18.13
C PRO A 110 -5.45 3.82 -17.99
N ARG A 111 -6.08 2.67 -18.16
CA ARG A 111 -7.53 2.51 -17.96
C ARG A 111 -7.83 2.55 -16.46
N THR A 112 -8.55 3.56 -16.03
CA THR A 112 -8.79 3.85 -14.61
C THR A 112 -9.59 2.76 -13.89
N ASP A 113 -10.50 2.08 -14.59
CA ASP A 113 -11.26 0.93 -14.08
C ASP A 113 -10.36 -0.29 -13.83
N VAL A 114 -9.43 -0.57 -14.74
CA VAL A 114 -8.45 -1.65 -14.59
C VAL A 114 -7.50 -1.35 -13.43
N LEU A 115 -7.01 -0.11 -13.35
CA LEU A 115 -6.13 0.32 -12.27
C LEU A 115 -6.83 0.26 -10.91
N ARG A 116 -8.10 0.70 -10.83
CA ARG A 116 -8.95 0.56 -9.65
C ARG A 116 -9.03 -0.90 -9.18
N ASN A 117 -9.33 -1.83 -10.10
CA ASN A 117 -9.44 -3.25 -9.77
C ASN A 117 -8.12 -3.82 -9.24
N ARG A 118 -6.97 -3.36 -9.74
CA ARG A 118 -5.65 -3.78 -9.26
C ARG A 118 -5.33 -3.24 -7.86
N PHE A 119 -5.71 -2.00 -7.60
CA PHE A 119 -5.64 -1.44 -6.23
C PHE A 119 -6.55 -2.19 -5.28
N GLU A 120 -7.79 -2.44 -5.69
CA GLU A 120 -8.76 -3.17 -4.88
C GLU A 120 -8.28 -4.59 -4.56
N ASN A 121 -7.75 -5.32 -5.56
CA ASN A 121 -7.13 -6.63 -5.35
C ASN A 121 -5.99 -6.56 -4.31
N ALA A 122 -5.07 -5.60 -4.44
CA ALA A 122 -3.95 -5.46 -3.51
C ALA A 122 -4.42 -5.15 -2.07
N VAL A 123 -5.47 -4.34 -1.91
CA VAL A 123 -6.06 -4.03 -0.59
C VAL A 123 -6.78 -5.23 -0.01
N VAL A 124 -7.59 -5.95 -0.80
CA VAL A 124 -8.27 -7.19 -0.37
C VAL A 124 -7.26 -8.22 0.11
N ASP A 125 -6.18 -8.41 -0.64
CA ASP A 125 -5.12 -9.36 -0.30
C ASP A 125 -4.36 -8.95 0.97
N ALA A 126 -4.12 -7.65 1.18
CA ALA A 126 -3.51 -7.13 2.40
C ALA A 126 -4.42 -7.37 3.62
N LEU A 127 -5.73 -7.15 3.48
CA LEU A 127 -6.72 -7.44 4.52
C LEU A 127 -6.77 -8.95 4.83
N THR A 128 -6.79 -9.81 3.81
CA THR A 128 -6.73 -11.29 3.98
C THR A 128 -5.45 -11.71 4.68
N SER A 129 -4.31 -11.12 4.31
CA SER A 129 -3.01 -11.39 4.96
C SER A 129 -3.00 -10.97 6.42
N LEU A 130 -3.61 -9.83 6.77
CA LEU A 130 -3.75 -9.37 8.15
C LEU A 130 -4.62 -10.33 8.98
N GLU A 131 -5.72 -10.87 8.44
CA GLU A 131 -6.54 -11.86 9.15
C GLU A 131 -5.74 -13.13 9.44
N TYR A 132 -4.95 -13.62 8.47
CA TYR A 132 -4.06 -14.77 8.70
C TYR A 132 -3.03 -14.47 9.80
N LEU A 133 -2.41 -13.29 9.78
CA LEU A 133 -1.45 -12.90 10.81
C LEU A 133 -2.11 -12.77 12.19
N ARG A 134 -3.34 -12.26 12.27
CA ARG A 134 -4.11 -12.22 13.53
C ARG A 134 -4.37 -13.59 14.12
N ALA A 135 -4.65 -14.57 13.26
CA ALA A 135 -4.89 -15.93 13.69
C ALA A 135 -3.60 -16.70 14.10
N THR A 136 -2.42 -16.23 13.66
CA THR A 136 -1.20 -17.05 13.75
C THR A 136 0.02 -16.34 14.36
N CYS A 137 -0.04 -15.04 14.57
CA CYS A 137 1.06 -14.21 15.09
C CYS A 137 0.61 -13.32 16.27
N SER A 138 1.58 -12.80 17.02
CA SER A 138 1.31 -11.99 18.20
C SER A 138 0.91 -10.55 17.89
N PRO A 139 -0.11 -10.01 18.57
CA PRO A 139 -0.43 -8.58 18.54
C PRO A 139 0.64 -7.73 19.27
N PRO A 140 0.61 -6.38 19.15
CA PRO A 140 -0.23 -5.61 18.23
C PRO A 140 0.20 -5.73 16.77
N TYR A 141 -0.71 -5.36 15.83
CA TYR A 141 -0.46 -5.47 14.39
C TYR A 141 -0.14 -4.11 13.79
N TYR A 142 0.95 -4.06 13.03
CA TYR A 142 1.46 -2.87 12.38
C TYR A 142 1.52 -3.06 10.86
N LEU A 143 1.46 -1.94 10.14
CA LEU A 143 1.59 -1.92 8.70
C LEU A 143 2.76 -1.05 8.28
N MET A 144 3.60 -1.55 7.38
CA MET A 144 4.67 -0.77 6.75
C MET A 144 4.52 -0.81 5.24
N GLY A 145 4.43 0.35 4.60
CA GLY A 145 4.36 0.49 3.15
C GLY A 145 5.55 1.25 2.57
N TYR A 146 6.18 0.70 1.53
CA TYR A 146 7.28 1.35 0.82
C TYR A 146 6.84 1.75 -0.59
N SER A 147 7.01 3.02 -0.97
CA SER A 147 6.66 3.53 -2.30
C SER A 147 5.21 3.19 -2.66
N PHE A 148 5.00 2.41 -3.71
CA PHE A 148 3.69 1.93 -4.12
C PHE A 148 2.95 1.15 -3.02
N GLY A 149 3.67 0.30 -2.27
CA GLY A 149 3.08 -0.39 -1.12
C GLY A 149 2.55 0.56 -0.04
N GLY A 150 3.04 1.79 0.00
CA GLY A 150 2.52 2.84 0.86
C GLY A 150 1.11 3.29 0.49
N PHE A 151 0.77 3.34 -0.82
CA PHE A 151 -0.61 3.63 -1.24
C PHE A 151 -1.58 2.58 -0.72
N ILE A 152 -1.22 1.31 -0.90
CA ILE A 152 -2.02 0.17 -0.43
C ILE A 152 -2.13 0.18 1.10
N ALA A 153 -1.01 0.48 1.80
CA ALA A 153 -0.98 0.53 3.26
C ALA A 153 -1.92 1.60 3.86
N VAL A 154 -1.99 2.80 3.26
CA VAL A 154 -2.92 3.86 3.70
C VAL A 154 -4.36 3.40 3.57
N ILE A 155 -4.75 2.87 2.41
CA ILE A 155 -6.11 2.41 2.15
C ILE A 155 -6.47 1.25 3.10
N THR A 156 -5.55 0.28 3.24
CA THR A 156 -5.73 -0.87 4.12
C THR A 156 -5.91 -0.42 5.59
N ALA A 157 -5.06 0.48 6.09
CA ALA A 157 -5.13 0.98 7.47
C ALA A 157 -6.41 1.78 7.74
N ALA A 158 -6.93 2.51 6.76
CA ALA A 158 -8.20 3.23 6.88
C ALA A 158 -9.40 2.27 6.97
N ILE A 159 -9.40 1.20 6.17
CA ILE A 159 -10.47 0.19 6.13
C ILE A 159 -10.40 -0.75 7.33
N ASP A 160 -9.20 -1.04 7.80
CA ASP A 160 -8.93 -1.93 8.93
C ASP A 160 -8.63 -1.15 10.21
N GLY A 161 -9.62 -1.01 11.06
CA GLY A 161 -9.48 -0.30 12.34
C GLY A 161 -8.62 -1.02 13.39
N GLY A 162 -8.10 -2.22 13.14
CA GLY A 162 -7.30 -3.03 14.06
C GLY A 162 -5.78 -2.86 13.91
N ILE A 163 -5.33 -1.90 13.08
CA ILE A 163 -3.92 -1.56 12.92
C ILE A 163 -3.50 -0.60 14.04
N SER A 164 -2.43 -0.95 14.78
CA SER A 164 -1.93 -0.19 15.92
C SER A 164 -0.89 0.88 15.55
N GLY A 165 -0.33 0.83 14.35
CA GLY A 165 0.61 1.83 13.84
C GLY A 165 0.93 1.62 12.37
N LEU A 166 1.17 2.73 11.66
CA LEU A 166 1.45 2.76 10.22
C LEU A 166 2.78 3.45 9.96
N SER A 167 3.68 2.79 9.21
CA SER A 167 4.92 3.40 8.73
C SER A 167 4.93 3.45 7.20
N LEU A 168 5.09 4.64 6.67
CA LEU A 168 5.08 4.93 5.24
C LEU A 168 6.44 5.45 4.80
N THR A 169 6.99 4.94 3.70
CA THR A 169 8.30 5.36 3.21
C THR A 169 8.21 5.70 1.72
N VAL A 170 8.67 6.90 1.34
CA VAL A 170 8.72 7.45 -0.02
C VAL A 170 7.42 7.24 -0.79
N THR A 171 6.31 7.62 -0.18
CA THR A 171 4.95 7.53 -0.72
C THR A 171 4.19 8.84 -0.59
N GLY A 172 2.99 8.91 -1.11
CA GLY A 172 2.17 10.11 -1.11
C GLY A 172 0.69 9.82 -1.38
N GLY A 173 -0.05 10.83 -1.73
CA GLY A 173 -1.44 10.80 -2.17
C GLY A 173 -1.69 11.90 -3.18
N ASN A 174 -2.93 12.12 -3.56
CA ASN A 174 -3.34 13.03 -4.61
C ASN A 174 -2.73 12.66 -5.98
N PHE A 175 -3.41 11.80 -6.70
CA PHE A 175 -2.92 11.26 -7.98
C PHE A 175 -2.67 12.32 -9.06
N TYR A 176 -3.20 13.54 -8.93
CA TYR A 176 -2.80 14.63 -9.80
C TYR A 176 -1.27 14.85 -9.79
N HIS A 177 -0.65 14.92 -8.61
CA HIS A 177 0.80 15.14 -8.52
C HIS A 177 1.58 13.95 -9.08
N ILE A 178 1.13 12.74 -8.79
CA ILE A 178 1.78 11.50 -9.26
C ILE A 178 1.62 11.35 -10.77
N THR A 179 0.44 11.62 -11.31
CA THR A 179 0.18 11.51 -12.74
C THR A 179 0.91 12.59 -13.55
N TRP A 180 0.83 13.86 -13.14
CA TRP A 180 1.27 14.98 -13.99
C TRP A 180 2.66 15.53 -13.66
N LYS A 181 3.20 15.23 -12.48
CA LYS A 181 4.51 15.76 -12.05
C LYS A 181 5.57 14.68 -11.81
N SER A 182 5.20 13.40 -11.77
CA SER A 182 6.15 12.30 -11.64
C SER A 182 6.80 11.96 -12.98
N PHE A 183 8.07 11.61 -12.93
CA PHE A 183 8.81 11.13 -14.10
C PHE A 183 8.27 9.76 -14.60
N VAL A 184 7.88 8.86 -13.70
CA VAL A 184 7.52 7.46 -14.03
C VAL A 184 6.16 7.28 -14.68
N THR A 185 5.29 8.28 -14.63
CA THR A 185 3.92 8.23 -15.16
C THR A 185 3.77 8.85 -16.55
N GLY A 186 4.89 9.16 -17.23
CA GLY A 186 4.89 9.77 -18.56
C GLY A 186 4.02 9.02 -19.58
N VAL A 187 4.15 7.70 -19.64
CA VAL A 187 3.35 6.86 -20.55
C VAL A 187 1.85 6.94 -20.25
N MET A 188 1.46 7.04 -18.98
CA MET A 188 0.05 7.19 -18.62
C MET A 188 -0.51 8.54 -19.09
N ARG A 189 0.27 9.63 -18.94
CA ARG A 189 -0.15 10.95 -19.44
C ARG A 189 -0.41 10.96 -20.93
N VAL A 190 0.52 10.40 -21.71
CA VAL A 190 0.36 10.29 -23.17
C VAL A 190 -0.93 9.54 -23.52
N LYS A 191 -1.19 8.42 -22.86
CA LYS A 191 -2.42 7.64 -23.10
C LYS A 191 -3.69 8.40 -22.74
N TYR A 192 -3.72 9.11 -21.62
CA TYR A 192 -4.87 9.91 -21.20
C TYR A 192 -5.17 11.06 -22.17
N GLU A 193 -4.13 11.69 -22.73
CA GLU A 193 -4.27 12.75 -23.71
C GLU A 193 -4.68 12.21 -25.08
N GLU A 194 -4.11 11.06 -25.53
CA GLU A 194 -4.45 10.40 -26.78
C GLU A 194 -5.91 9.92 -26.85
N ASP A 195 -6.43 9.32 -25.77
CA ASP A 195 -7.80 8.78 -25.72
C ASP A 195 -8.84 9.80 -25.20
N GLY A 196 -8.38 11.00 -24.81
CA GLY A 196 -9.23 12.08 -24.29
C GLY A 196 -9.87 11.79 -22.92
N SER A 197 -9.46 10.71 -22.24
CA SER A 197 -10.05 10.33 -20.94
C SER A 197 -9.71 11.31 -19.84
N CYS A 198 -8.50 11.89 -19.87
CA CYS A 198 -8.06 12.93 -18.94
C CYS A 198 -6.98 13.81 -19.58
N ASN A 199 -6.86 15.04 -19.06
CA ASN A 199 -5.75 15.94 -19.33
C ASN A 199 -5.35 16.67 -18.04
N ARG A 200 -4.26 17.42 -18.09
CA ARG A 200 -3.71 18.08 -16.91
C ARG A 200 -4.71 19.02 -16.23
N ASP A 201 -5.43 19.83 -16.99
CA ASP A 201 -6.32 20.85 -16.44
C ASP A 201 -7.58 20.22 -15.84
N LYS A 202 -8.19 19.26 -16.53
CA LYS A 202 -9.30 18.46 -16.01
C LYS A 202 -8.92 17.69 -14.75
N CYS A 203 -7.72 17.09 -14.73
CA CYS A 203 -7.23 16.38 -13.55
C CYS A 203 -6.97 17.34 -12.37
N LEU A 204 -6.43 18.55 -12.66
CA LEU A 204 -6.22 19.56 -11.63
C LEU A 204 -7.54 20.05 -11.01
N GLU A 205 -8.55 20.26 -11.83
CA GLU A 205 -9.90 20.61 -11.37
C GLU A 205 -10.49 19.52 -10.47
N MET A 206 -10.44 18.25 -10.93
CA MET A 206 -10.97 17.10 -10.21
C MET A 206 -10.27 16.85 -8.88
N HIS A 207 -8.95 16.96 -8.85
CA HIS A 207 -8.14 16.76 -7.63
C HIS A 207 -7.94 18.04 -6.80
N GLY A 208 -8.59 19.13 -7.17
CA GLY A 208 -8.68 20.37 -6.42
C GLY A 208 -9.96 20.44 -5.57
N LYS A 209 -10.80 21.43 -5.86
CA LYS A 209 -12.03 21.66 -5.09
C LYS A 209 -12.99 20.46 -5.07
N ILE A 210 -13.21 19.83 -6.25
CA ILE A 210 -14.14 18.69 -6.38
C ILE A 210 -13.71 17.53 -5.47
N PHE A 211 -12.41 17.26 -5.40
CA PHE A 211 -11.87 16.23 -4.51
C PHE A 211 -12.10 16.57 -3.03
N HIS A 212 -11.89 17.82 -2.63
CA HIS A 212 -12.16 18.24 -1.26
C HIS A 212 -13.63 18.10 -0.88
N ASP A 213 -14.55 18.52 -1.74
CA ASP A 213 -15.98 18.41 -1.52
C ASP A 213 -16.41 16.92 -1.45
N TYR A 214 -15.87 16.08 -2.33
CA TYR A 214 -16.12 14.64 -2.33
C TYR A 214 -15.62 13.98 -1.04
N THR A 215 -14.36 14.21 -0.67
CA THR A 215 -13.80 13.60 0.55
C THR A 215 -14.50 14.10 1.80
N ALA A 216 -14.94 15.38 1.85
CA ALA A 216 -15.71 15.93 2.95
C ALA A 216 -17.09 15.25 3.11
N SER A 217 -17.70 14.80 2.02
CA SER A 217 -18.99 14.11 2.03
C SER A 217 -18.95 12.66 2.53
N LEU A 218 -17.75 12.05 2.58
CA LEU A 218 -17.60 10.68 3.07
C LEU A 218 -17.70 10.63 4.60
N GLU A 219 -18.54 9.77 5.14
CA GLU A 219 -18.70 9.56 6.60
C GLU A 219 -17.73 8.54 7.16
N GLY A 220 -17.13 7.70 6.30
CA GLY A 220 -16.22 6.61 6.66
C GLY A 220 -15.35 6.17 5.47
N PRO A 221 -14.51 5.14 5.68
CA PRO A 221 -13.67 4.60 4.60
C PRO A 221 -14.45 3.73 3.61
N GLU A 222 -15.79 3.72 3.69
CA GLU A 222 -16.69 2.99 2.82
C GLU A 222 -16.93 3.75 1.51
N VAL A 223 -16.01 3.67 0.58
CA VAL A 223 -16.14 4.28 -0.75
C VAL A 223 -17.01 3.39 -1.64
N GLU A 224 -18.18 3.90 -2.02
CA GLU A 224 -19.09 3.21 -2.95
C GLU A 224 -18.58 3.37 -4.38
N LEU A 225 -18.43 2.25 -5.10
CA LEU A 225 -17.93 2.26 -6.48
C LEU A 225 -18.92 3.00 -7.40
N GLY A 226 -18.38 3.88 -8.23
CA GLY A 226 -19.17 4.74 -9.11
C GLY A 226 -19.76 5.98 -8.43
N SER A 227 -19.51 6.20 -7.13
CA SER A 227 -19.99 7.39 -6.43
C SER A 227 -19.06 8.60 -6.58
N ALA A 228 -17.79 8.37 -6.85
CA ALA A 228 -16.83 9.44 -7.02
C ALA A 228 -17.02 10.18 -8.36
N PRO A 229 -16.77 11.50 -8.40
CA PRO A 229 -16.84 12.30 -9.63
C PRO A 229 -15.94 11.78 -10.76
N ILE A 230 -14.86 11.10 -10.41
CA ILE A 230 -13.96 10.40 -11.32
C ILE A 230 -13.41 9.16 -10.60
N SER A 231 -13.32 8.03 -11.30
CA SER A 231 -12.99 6.72 -10.70
C SER A 231 -11.62 6.67 -10.00
N CYS A 232 -10.64 7.48 -10.39
CA CYS A 232 -9.33 7.50 -9.72
C CYS A 232 -9.42 8.00 -8.26
N LEU A 233 -10.44 8.75 -7.88
CA LEU A 233 -10.67 9.17 -6.49
C LEU A 233 -11.13 8.01 -5.60
N GLU A 234 -11.68 6.95 -6.18
CA GLU A 234 -12.14 5.77 -5.42
C GLU A 234 -10.98 4.96 -4.84
N TYR A 235 -9.77 5.11 -5.38
CA TYR A 235 -8.56 4.40 -4.94
C TYR A 235 -7.35 5.32 -4.69
N ASP A 236 -7.55 6.64 -4.70
CA ASP A 236 -6.49 7.56 -4.26
C ASP A 236 -6.27 7.41 -2.75
N PRO A 237 -5.04 7.16 -2.27
CA PRO A 237 -4.76 7.07 -0.83
C PRO A 237 -5.25 8.28 -0.04
N LEU A 238 -5.24 9.46 -0.66
CA LEU A 238 -5.69 10.68 -0.01
C LEU A 238 -7.18 10.66 0.35
N THR A 239 -8.02 9.93 -0.42
CA THR A 239 -9.44 9.72 -0.12
C THR A 239 -9.64 9.01 1.23
N TYR A 240 -8.72 8.13 1.59
CA TYR A 240 -8.77 7.32 2.80
C TYR A 240 -7.99 7.90 3.97
N ALA A 241 -7.07 8.83 3.71
CA ALA A 241 -6.09 9.32 4.68
C ALA A 241 -6.70 9.80 5.98
N ARG A 242 -7.83 10.55 5.92
CA ARG A 242 -8.51 11.09 7.11
C ARG A 242 -9.15 10.03 8.00
N PHE A 243 -9.31 8.80 7.49
CA PHE A 243 -9.89 7.67 8.22
C PHE A 243 -8.84 6.74 8.83
N VAL A 244 -7.56 7.00 8.63
CA VAL A 244 -6.47 6.31 9.31
C VAL A 244 -6.51 6.69 10.80
N ARG A 245 -6.77 5.72 11.66
CA ARG A 245 -6.98 5.94 13.11
C ARG A 245 -5.75 5.66 13.95
N CYS A 246 -4.74 5.01 13.40
CA CYS A 246 -3.50 4.71 14.12
C CYS A 246 -2.45 5.80 13.93
N PRO A 247 -1.55 5.98 14.91
CA PRO A 247 -0.37 6.82 14.74
C PRO A 247 0.41 6.43 13.49
N THR A 248 0.88 7.42 12.74
CA THR A 248 1.55 7.23 11.46
C THR A 248 2.91 7.92 11.44
N LEU A 249 3.94 7.20 10.97
CA LEU A 249 5.25 7.74 10.63
C LEU A 249 5.41 7.76 9.12
N LEU A 250 5.54 8.95 8.51
CA LEU A 250 5.78 9.09 7.09
C LEU A 250 7.21 9.60 6.85
N THR A 251 8.01 8.82 6.12
CA THR A 251 9.38 9.18 5.72
C THR A 251 9.40 9.52 4.23
N GLY A 252 9.53 10.80 3.90
CA GLY A 252 9.65 11.30 2.53
C GLY A 252 11.11 11.43 2.07
N ALA A 253 11.33 11.56 0.75
CA ALA A 253 12.63 11.90 0.18
C ALA A 253 12.61 13.32 -0.41
N LEU A 254 13.64 14.13 -0.07
CA LEU A 254 13.66 15.55 -0.44
C LEU A 254 13.77 15.79 -1.95
N PHE A 255 14.42 14.87 -2.67
CA PHE A 255 14.69 14.96 -4.10
C PHE A 255 13.95 13.88 -4.88
N ASP A 256 12.74 13.51 -4.42
CA ASP A 256 11.93 12.47 -5.05
C ASP A 256 11.29 13.00 -6.34
N ILE A 257 11.68 12.40 -7.47
CA ILE A 257 11.11 12.68 -8.80
C ILE A 257 10.00 11.71 -9.20
N PHE A 258 9.76 10.66 -8.38
CA PHE A 258 8.70 9.66 -8.60
C PHE A 258 7.46 10.02 -7.79
N ILE A 259 7.65 10.36 -6.52
CA ILE A 259 6.58 10.84 -5.64
C ILE A 259 6.90 12.30 -5.29
N PRO A 260 6.29 13.27 -5.97
CA PRO A 260 6.57 14.67 -5.72
C PRO A 260 6.35 15.06 -4.25
N LYS A 261 7.24 15.87 -3.69
CA LYS A 261 7.18 16.29 -2.28
C LYS A 261 5.80 16.80 -1.86
N LYS A 262 5.09 17.51 -2.76
CA LYS A 262 3.73 18.00 -2.48
C LYS A 262 2.74 16.85 -2.24
N SER A 263 2.85 15.75 -2.99
CA SER A 263 2.04 14.53 -2.80
C SER A 263 2.24 13.93 -1.40
N THR A 264 3.50 13.85 -0.95
CA THR A 264 3.84 13.38 0.41
C THR A 264 3.30 14.31 1.49
N LEU A 265 3.42 15.64 1.30
CA LEU A 265 2.93 16.63 2.26
C LEU A 265 1.40 16.62 2.38
N GLU A 266 0.67 16.58 1.27
CA GLU A 266 -0.80 16.51 1.28
C GLU A 266 -1.28 15.24 1.98
N LEU A 267 -0.65 14.09 1.72
CA LEU A 267 -0.98 12.85 2.43
C LEU A 267 -0.73 12.99 3.94
N SER A 268 0.41 13.54 4.34
CA SER A 268 0.75 13.70 5.76
C SER A 268 -0.20 14.64 6.50
N GLN A 269 -0.69 15.68 5.83
CA GLN A 269 -1.63 16.64 6.39
C GLN A 269 -3.06 16.06 6.52
N ALA A 270 -3.40 15.10 5.66
CA ALA A 270 -4.70 14.47 5.67
C ALA A 270 -4.82 13.33 6.71
N ILE A 271 -3.71 12.73 7.12
CA ILE A 271 -3.70 11.70 8.19
C ILE A 271 -3.69 12.40 9.56
N PRO A 272 -4.67 12.13 10.44
CA PRO A 272 -4.85 12.89 11.70
C PRO A 272 -3.65 12.90 12.65
N ASP A 273 -3.01 11.75 12.85
CA ASP A 273 -1.78 11.62 13.70
C ASP A 273 -0.60 11.15 12.84
N CYS A 274 0.00 12.08 12.11
CA CYS A 274 1.12 11.80 11.21
C CYS A 274 2.37 12.60 11.58
N LYS A 275 3.46 11.89 11.86
CA LYS A 275 4.81 12.46 12.02
C LYS A 275 5.59 12.30 10.73
N VAL A 276 6.18 13.39 10.25
CA VAL A 276 6.95 13.39 8.99
C VAL A 276 8.44 13.46 9.27
N LYS A 277 9.21 12.62 8.58
CA LYS A 277 10.68 12.68 8.50
C LYS A 277 11.12 12.77 7.06
N TRP A 278 12.28 13.38 6.81
CA TRP A 278 12.80 13.57 5.47
C TRP A 278 14.18 12.96 5.32
N LEU A 279 14.37 12.19 4.23
CA LEU A 279 15.68 11.69 3.80
C LEU A 279 16.30 12.68 2.80
N PRO A 280 17.60 13.00 2.93
CA PRO A 280 18.32 13.82 1.97
C PRO A 280 18.69 13.01 0.70
N THR A 281 17.69 12.46 0.02
CA THR A 281 17.87 11.53 -1.09
C THR A 281 16.71 11.62 -2.09
N GLY A 282 16.84 10.95 -3.24
CA GLY A 282 15.76 10.70 -4.19
C GLY A 282 15.02 9.40 -3.88
N HIS A 283 14.05 9.06 -4.72
CA HIS A 283 13.20 7.87 -4.54
C HIS A 283 14.01 6.57 -4.48
N LEU A 284 14.74 6.26 -5.54
CA LEU A 284 15.51 5.00 -5.63
C LEU A 284 16.67 4.95 -4.64
N SER A 285 17.36 6.08 -4.43
CA SER A 285 18.48 6.15 -3.50
C SER A 285 18.05 6.12 -2.01
N SER A 286 16.76 6.23 -1.71
CA SER A 286 16.22 6.08 -0.35
C SER A 286 16.56 4.73 0.26
N ILE A 287 16.78 3.73 -0.57
CA ILE A 287 17.16 2.38 -0.17
C ILE A 287 18.53 2.29 0.49
N LEU A 288 19.44 3.20 0.19
CA LEU A 288 20.72 3.30 0.89
C LEU A 288 20.52 3.59 2.39
N PHE A 289 19.38 4.15 2.74
CA PHE A 289 18.97 4.45 4.11
C PHE A 289 18.10 3.36 4.76
N LYS A 290 17.99 2.16 4.15
CA LYS A 290 17.10 1.08 4.62
C LYS A 290 17.28 0.74 6.10
N ARG A 291 18.53 0.76 6.63
CA ARG A 291 18.80 0.51 8.06
C ARG A 291 18.22 1.60 8.95
N TRP A 292 18.33 2.84 8.52
CA TRP A 292 17.75 3.98 9.23
C TRP A 292 16.21 3.92 9.18
N VAL A 293 15.63 3.69 8.01
CA VAL A 293 14.18 3.55 7.81
C VAL A 293 13.62 2.44 8.71
N LEU A 294 14.24 1.27 8.70
CA LEU A 294 13.82 0.15 9.55
C LEU A 294 13.90 0.52 11.04
N ARG A 295 14.99 1.14 11.49
CA ARG A 295 15.15 1.56 12.88
C ARG A 295 14.06 2.53 13.30
N GLU A 296 13.78 3.54 12.47
CA GLU A 296 12.75 4.54 12.77
C GLU A 296 11.37 3.91 12.84
N ALA A 297 11.01 3.05 11.87
CA ALA A 297 9.75 2.33 11.86
C ALA A 297 9.60 1.39 13.06
N ALA A 298 10.59 0.56 13.34
CA ALA A 298 10.55 -0.39 14.44
C ALA A 298 10.51 0.30 15.80
N THR A 299 11.29 1.36 16.00
CA THR A 299 11.27 2.16 17.24
C THR A 299 9.93 2.85 17.42
N PHE A 300 9.35 3.37 16.34
CA PHE A 300 8.02 3.96 16.34
C PHE A 300 6.97 2.94 16.79
N PHE A 301 6.93 1.75 16.19
CA PHE A 301 5.99 0.70 16.55
C PHE A 301 6.11 0.25 18.01
N VAL A 302 7.34 -0.01 18.48
CA VAL A 302 7.56 -0.48 19.87
C VAL A 302 7.18 0.58 20.91
N ASN A 303 7.36 1.86 20.62
CA ASN A 303 7.04 2.93 21.56
C ASN A 303 5.53 3.18 21.71
N PHE A 304 4.76 3.04 20.63
CA PHE A 304 3.30 3.19 20.67
C PHE A 304 2.55 1.94 21.14
N GLY A 305 3.12 0.76 21.02
CA GLY A 305 2.53 -0.48 21.56
C GLY A 305 2.58 -0.60 23.08
N ARG A 306 3.10 0.41 23.79
CA ARG A 306 3.19 0.45 25.27
C ARG A 306 2.20 1.42 25.94
N SER A 307 1.42 2.14 25.15
CA SER A 307 0.34 3.01 25.63
C SER A 307 -1.03 2.34 25.43
#